data_4c9799606c563c61292daf69be87322d
#
_entry.id   4c9799606c563c61292daf69be87322d
#
_cell.length_a   1.000
_cell.length_b   1.000
_cell.length_c   1.000
_cell.angle_alpha   90.00
_cell.angle_beta   90.00
_cell.angle_gamma   90.00
#
_symmetry.space_group_name_H-M   'P 1'
#
loop_
_entity.id
_entity.type
_entity.pdbx_description
1 polymer ?
#
loop_
_entity_poly.entity_id
_entity_poly.type
_entity_poly.pdbx_seq_one_letter_code
_entity_poly.pdbx_strand_id
1 'polypeptide(L)'
;VLGLQLVREGARTHIETHWNLVLIACAAVFVIQLLRPALARIFGGLSFRVPGAERLNFVHRTPTGQRVLVALIILAAIVWPFFGSRNQVDIATVVLIYVMLALGLNIVVGFAGLLDLGFVGFYAVGAYTYALLYQWLGWGLWQALPVSGAMAALFGFLLGFPVLRLRGDYLAIVTLGFGEIIRLLLINLTDWTGGPDGISGIPKPTVFGYEMSRKASEAGAQTFHQLMGWKFSNQDMVIYLYLMALVLALI
;
A
#
# COMPACT_ATOMS: atom_id res chain seq x y z
N VAL A 1 -15.96 2.04 -9.22
CA VAL A 1 -16.31 1.97 -7.81
C VAL A 1 -17.72 1.43 -7.72
N LEU A 2 -18.13 0.77 -6.65
CA LEU A 2 -19.36 0.01 -6.43
C LEU A 2 -20.58 0.52 -7.26
N GLY A 3 -20.93 -0.21 -8.32
CA GLY A 3 -22.14 0.03 -9.11
C GLY A 3 -22.08 1.12 -10.18
N LEU A 4 -20.96 1.81 -10.36
CA LEU A 4 -20.76 2.84 -11.37
C LEU A 4 -19.62 2.43 -12.31
N GLN A 5 -19.90 2.27 -13.59
CA GLN A 5 -18.90 2.02 -14.64
C GLN A 5 -18.89 3.19 -15.62
N LEU A 6 -17.69 3.69 -15.91
CA LEU A 6 -17.45 4.65 -16.98
C LEU A 6 -17.31 3.88 -18.29
N VAL A 7 -18.32 3.95 -19.12
CA VAL A 7 -18.29 3.37 -20.46
C VAL A 7 -18.00 4.47 -21.46
N ARG A 8 -16.99 4.27 -22.31
CA ARG A 8 -16.57 5.21 -23.34
C ARG A 8 -17.08 4.73 -24.70
N GLU A 9 -18.09 5.40 -25.20
CA GLU A 9 -18.56 5.21 -26.57
C GLU A 9 -18.11 6.39 -27.43
N GLY A 10 -17.05 6.18 -28.21
CA GLY A 10 -16.47 7.21 -29.06
C GLY A 10 -15.87 8.38 -28.25
N ALA A 11 -16.33 9.60 -28.50
CA ALA A 11 -15.89 10.82 -27.83
C ALA A 11 -16.69 11.18 -26.56
N ARG A 12 -17.71 10.41 -26.23
CA ARG A 12 -18.59 10.67 -25.07
C ARG A 12 -18.38 9.61 -24.02
N THR A 13 -18.25 10.05 -22.76
CA THR A 13 -18.21 9.17 -21.59
C THR A 13 -19.57 9.18 -20.92
N HIS A 14 -20.18 8.00 -20.78
CA HIS A 14 -21.44 7.82 -20.04
C HIS A 14 -21.14 7.04 -18.75
N ILE A 15 -21.85 7.41 -17.69
CA ILE A 15 -21.83 6.67 -16.43
C ILE A 15 -22.99 5.68 -16.47
N GLU A 16 -22.67 4.40 -16.58
CA GLU A 16 -23.64 3.32 -16.40
C GLU A 16 -23.76 2.95 -14.94
N THR A 17 -25.00 2.85 -14.47
CA THR A 17 -25.32 2.50 -13.09
C THR A 17 -25.81 1.06 -13.01
N HIS A 18 -25.05 0.19 -12.36
CA HIS A 18 -25.42 -1.21 -12.11
C HIS A 18 -25.94 -1.40 -10.69
N TRP A 19 -26.93 -0.60 -10.29
CA TRP A 19 -27.52 -0.69 -8.95
C TRP A 19 -28.10 -2.06 -8.64
N ASN A 20 -28.56 -2.79 -9.64
CA ASN A 20 -29.07 -4.15 -9.48
C ASN A 20 -27.99 -5.09 -8.91
N LEU A 21 -26.73 -4.98 -9.36
CA LEU A 21 -25.62 -5.78 -8.83
C LEU A 21 -25.30 -5.42 -7.37
N VAL A 22 -25.36 -4.14 -7.04
CA VAL A 22 -25.14 -3.68 -5.65
C VAL A 22 -26.25 -4.18 -4.74
N LEU A 23 -27.50 -4.09 -5.17
CA LEU A 23 -28.66 -4.59 -4.40
C LEU A 23 -28.60 -6.10 -4.21
N ILE A 24 -28.23 -6.85 -5.27
CA ILE A 24 -28.06 -8.31 -5.18
C ILE A 24 -26.93 -8.66 -4.21
N ALA A 25 -25.80 -7.97 -4.29
CA ALA A 25 -24.68 -8.19 -3.37
C ALA A 25 -25.06 -7.88 -1.91
N CYS A 26 -25.72 -6.76 -1.66
CA CYS A 26 -26.23 -6.41 -0.34
C CYS A 26 -27.26 -7.41 0.19
N ALA A 27 -28.21 -7.82 -0.67
CA ALA A 27 -29.20 -8.84 -0.32
C ALA A 27 -28.54 -10.20 -0.01
N ALA A 28 -27.55 -10.61 -0.80
CA ALA A 28 -26.79 -11.83 -0.56
C ALA A 28 -26.06 -11.82 0.79
N VAL A 29 -25.35 -10.72 1.10
CA VAL A 29 -24.68 -10.55 2.39
C VAL A 29 -25.68 -10.57 3.54
N PHE A 30 -26.81 -9.87 3.39
CA PHE A 30 -27.88 -9.84 4.39
C PHE A 30 -28.48 -11.23 4.63
N VAL A 31 -28.77 -11.97 3.57
CA VAL A 31 -29.29 -13.35 3.66
C VAL A 31 -28.28 -14.28 4.31
N ILE A 32 -26.98 -14.18 3.94
CA ILE A 32 -25.91 -14.97 4.57
C ILE A 32 -25.82 -14.66 6.07
N GLN A 33 -25.90 -13.39 6.45
CA GLN A 33 -25.88 -12.97 7.85
C GLN A 33 -27.08 -13.50 8.64
N LEU A 34 -28.29 -13.45 8.06
CA LEU A 34 -29.50 -14.00 8.68
C LEU A 34 -29.43 -15.52 8.81
N LEU A 35 -28.90 -16.19 7.80
CA LEU A 35 -28.80 -17.66 7.79
C LEU A 35 -27.62 -18.17 8.62
N ARG A 36 -26.67 -17.31 8.96
CA ARG A 36 -25.46 -17.68 9.74
C ARG A 36 -25.76 -18.47 11.01
N PRO A 37 -26.72 -18.07 11.90
CA PRO A 37 -27.04 -18.87 13.09
C PRO A 37 -27.74 -20.21 12.75
N ALA A 38 -28.55 -20.25 11.68
CA ALA A 38 -29.16 -21.48 11.22
C ALA A 38 -28.13 -22.42 10.58
N LEU A 39 -27.26 -21.89 9.72
CA LEU A 39 -26.14 -22.61 9.13
C LEU A 39 -25.17 -23.13 10.19
N ALA A 40 -24.87 -22.33 11.22
CA ALA A 40 -24.03 -22.76 12.33
C ALA A 40 -24.67 -23.91 13.13
N ARG A 41 -25.99 -23.98 13.23
CA ARG A 41 -26.69 -25.13 13.87
C ARG A 41 -26.70 -26.37 12.99
N ILE A 42 -26.88 -26.20 11.66
CA ILE A 42 -26.95 -27.31 10.71
C ILE A 42 -25.53 -27.86 10.43
N PHE A 43 -24.56 -26.96 10.25
CA PHE A 43 -23.16 -27.33 9.93
C PHE A 43 -22.22 -27.40 11.13
N GLY A 44 -22.64 -26.94 12.31
CA GLY A 44 -21.87 -27.02 13.56
C GLY A 44 -21.60 -28.45 14.06
N GLY A 45 -22.36 -29.43 13.54
CA GLY A 45 -22.09 -30.84 13.75
C GLY A 45 -21.25 -31.51 12.66
N LEU A 46 -21.07 -30.85 11.52
CA LEU A 46 -20.16 -31.28 10.46
C LEU A 46 -18.77 -30.66 10.76
N SER A 47 -17.96 -31.37 11.53
CA SER A 47 -16.52 -31.12 11.52
C SER A 47 -16.02 -31.41 10.09
N PHE A 48 -15.95 -30.36 9.27
CA PHE A 48 -15.32 -30.47 7.95
C PHE A 48 -13.84 -30.72 8.20
N ARG A 49 -13.51 -31.98 8.42
CA ARG A 49 -12.15 -32.46 8.53
C ARG A 49 -11.55 -32.37 7.13
N VAL A 50 -10.98 -31.23 6.80
CA VAL A 50 -10.20 -31.08 5.56
C VAL A 50 -9.13 -32.15 5.62
N PRO A 51 -9.14 -33.17 4.72
CA PRO A 51 -8.10 -34.18 4.71
C PRO A 51 -6.77 -33.47 4.44
N GLY A 52 -5.86 -33.48 5.41
CA GLY A 52 -4.62 -32.72 5.37
C GLY A 52 -4.49 -31.58 6.40
N ALA A 53 -5.57 -31.19 7.10
CA ALA A 53 -5.50 -30.17 8.15
C ALA A 53 -4.57 -30.59 9.31
N GLU A 54 -4.41 -31.88 9.56
CA GLU A 54 -3.47 -32.38 10.56
C GLU A 54 -2.00 -32.15 10.14
N ARG A 55 -1.70 -32.21 8.83
CA ARG A 55 -0.37 -31.88 8.30
C ARG A 55 -0.10 -30.37 8.35
N LEU A 56 -1.10 -29.54 8.10
CA LEU A 56 -1.01 -28.09 8.26
C LEU A 56 -0.80 -27.69 9.72
N ASN A 57 -1.47 -28.35 10.67
CA ASN A 57 -1.26 -28.12 12.10
C ASN A 57 0.16 -28.55 12.56
N PHE A 58 0.76 -29.56 11.93
CA PHE A 58 2.13 -29.98 12.20
C PHE A 58 3.14 -28.94 11.70
N VAL A 59 2.89 -28.36 10.52
CA VAL A 59 3.73 -27.27 9.97
C VAL A 59 3.68 -26.03 10.86
N HIS A 60 2.52 -25.71 11.45
CA HIS A 60 2.39 -24.57 12.38
C HIS A 60 3.01 -24.84 13.77
N ARG A 61 3.18 -26.08 14.19
CA ARG A 61 3.70 -26.43 15.52
C ARG A 61 5.22 -26.55 15.59
N THR A 62 5.88 -26.74 14.47
CA THR A 62 7.35 -26.86 14.44
C THR A 62 7.97 -25.53 13.97
N PRO A 63 9.00 -25.00 14.68
CA PRO A 63 9.66 -23.75 14.29
C PRO A 63 10.29 -23.84 12.88
N THR A 64 10.71 -25.03 12.47
CA THR A 64 11.22 -25.31 11.13
C THR A 64 10.10 -25.25 10.08
N GLY A 65 8.91 -25.80 10.39
CA GLY A 65 7.75 -25.75 9.49
C GLY A 65 7.25 -24.33 9.26
N GLN A 66 7.23 -23.50 10.30
CA GLN A 66 6.88 -22.08 10.18
C GLN A 66 7.87 -21.33 9.28
N ARG A 67 9.17 -21.54 9.44
CA ARG A 67 10.20 -20.93 8.59
C ARG A 67 10.06 -21.35 7.13
N VAL A 68 9.80 -22.62 6.86
CA VAL A 68 9.56 -23.13 5.50
C VAL A 68 8.30 -22.52 4.90
N LEU A 69 7.22 -22.40 5.65
CA LEU A 69 5.98 -21.77 5.18
C LEU A 69 6.21 -20.30 4.81
N VAL A 70 6.87 -19.55 5.68
CA VAL A 70 7.21 -18.14 5.44
C VAL A 70 8.11 -18.02 4.22
N ALA A 71 9.13 -18.85 4.08
CA ALA A 71 10.01 -18.88 2.91
C ALA A 71 9.24 -19.17 1.61
N LEU A 72 8.28 -20.10 1.64
CA LEU A 72 7.42 -20.39 0.48
C LEU A 72 6.51 -19.23 0.12
N ILE A 73 5.95 -18.54 1.12
CA ILE A 73 5.11 -17.35 0.88
C ILE A 73 5.96 -16.22 0.26
N ILE A 74 7.15 -15.97 0.78
CA ILE A 74 8.06 -14.97 0.24
C ILE A 74 8.49 -15.35 -1.19
N LEU A 75 8.83 -16.62 -1.42
CA LEU A 75 9.18 -17.11 -2.75
C LEU A 75 8.02 -16.93 -3.74
N ALA A 76 6.81 -17.29 -3.33
CA ALA A 76 5.61 -17.11 -4.13
C ALA A 76 5.36 -15.62 -4.44
N ALA A 77 5.56 -14.73 -3.47
CA ALA A 77 5.44 -13.29 -3.66
C ALA A 77 6.49 -12.73 -4.63
N ILE A 78 7.72 -13.27 -4.63
CA ILE A 78 8.78 -12.86 -5.57
C ILE A 78 8.49 -13.36 -6.99
N VAL A 79 7.97 -14.58 -7.13
CA VAL A 79 7.75 -15.23 -8.44
C VAL A 79 6.46 -14.76 -9.11
N TRP A 80 5.42 -14.44 -8.31
CA TRP A 80 4.08 -14.09 -8.81
C TRP A 80 4.04 -12.91 -9.81
N PRO A 81 4.79 -11.78 -9.63
CA PRO A 81 4.69 -10.63 -10.54
C PRO A 81 5.17 -10.94 -11.97
N PHE A 82 5.96 -11.99 -12.18
CA PHE A 82 6.41 -12.38 -13.50
C PHE A 82 5.31 -13.06 -14.34
N PHE A 83 4.28 -13.59 -13.69
CA PHE A 83 3.11 -14.22 -14.31
C PHE A 83 1.87 -13.32 -14.31
N GLY A 84 1.85 -12.29 -13.45
CA GLY A 84 0.75 -11.37 -13.30
C GLY A 84 0.63 -10.39 -14.47
N SER A 85 -0.59 -9.94 -14.78
CA SER A 85 -0.79 -8.80 -15.67
C SER A 85 -0.31 -7.50 -15.01
N ARG A 86 0.08 -6.50 -15.83
CA ARG A 86 0.55 -5.20 -15.34
C ARG A 86 -0.37 -4.60 -14.26
N ASN A 87 -1.67 -4.58 -14.53
CA ASN A 87 -2.65 -4.02 -13.61
C ASN A 87 -2.71 -4.76 -12.27
N GLN A 88 -2.53 -6.08 -12.28
CA GLN A 88 -2.48 -6.90 -11.06
C GLN A 88 -1.23 -6.59 -10.22
N VAL A 89 -0.09 -6.39 -10.87
CA VAL A 89 1.16 -6.04 -10.17
C VAL A 89 1.11 -4.63 -9.60
N ASP A 90 0.51 -3.66 -10.32
CA ASP A 90 0.27 -2.31 -9.82
C ASP A 90 -0.61 -2.34 -8.55
N ILE A 91 -1.72 -3.08 -8.57
CA ILE A 91 -2.60 -3.25 -7.41
C ILE A 91 -1.84 -3.91 -6.25
N ALA A 92 -1.06 -4.95 -6.51
CA ALA A 92 -0.29 -5.63 -5.48
C ALA A 92 0.77 -4.72 -4.85
N THR A 93 1.38 -3.80 -5.62
CA THR A 93 2.30 -2.78 -5.07
C THR A 93 1.58 -1.88 -4.08
N VAL A 94 0.38 -1.41 -4.43
CA VAL A 94 -0.45 -0.60 -3.51
C VAL A 94 -0.80 -1.40 -2.26
N VAL A 95 -1.18 -2.67 -2.40
CA VAL A 95 -1.46 -3.56 -1.26
C VAL A 95 -0.24 -3.69 -0.34
N LEU A 96 0.97 -3.85 -0.88
CA LEU A 96 2.20 -3.90 -0.06
C LEU A 96 2.44 -2.60 0.71
N ILE A 97 2.18 -1.44 0.11
CA ILE A 97 2.27 -0.15 0.81
C ILE A 97 1.28 -0.11 1.99
N TYR A 98 0.03 -0.55 1.78
CA TYR A 98 -0.94 -0.62 2.86
C TYR A 98 -0.58 -1.65 3.94
N VAL A 99 0.07 -2.76 3.57
CA VAL A 99 0.61 -3.73 4.53
C VAL A 99 1.68 -3.09 5.41
N MET A 100 2.63 -2.34 4.82
CA MET A 100 3.64 -1.60 5.59
C MET A 100 3.00 -0.59 6.54
N LEU A 101 2.01 0.16 6.07
CA LEU A 101 1.26 1.09 6.91
C LEU A 101 0.54 0.37 8.05
N ALA A 102 -0.09 -0.78 7.77
CA ALA A 102 -0.77 -1.58 8.78
C ALA A 102 0.20 -2.16 9.82
N LEU A 103 1.41 -2.57 9.41
CA LEU A 103 2.46 -3.02 10.33
C LEU A 103 2.93 -1.88 11.23
N GLY A 104 3.16 -0.69 10.68
CA GLY A 104 3.47 0.50 11.47
C GLY A 104 2.36 0.86 12.46
N LEU A 105 1.11 0.84 12.01
CA LEU A 105 -0.05 1.07 12.87
C LEU A 105 -0.16 0.01 13.97
N ASN A 106 0.14 -1.26 13.66
CA ASN A 106 0.12 -2.35 14.64
C ASN A 106 1.15 -2.15 15.76
N ILE A 107 2.28 -1.49 15.49
CA ILE A 107 3.24 -1.12 16.55
C ILE A 107 2.58 -0.13 17.51
N VAL A 108 1.88 0.88 17.02
CA VAL A 108 1.25 1.92 17.85
C VAL A 108 0.03 1.36 18.58
N VAL A 109 -0.88 0.70 17.86
CA VAL A 109 -2.12 0.17 18.45
C VAL A 109 -1.87 -1.13 19.20
N GLY A 110 -1.09 -2.04 18.63
CA GLY A 110 -0.89 -3.38 19.19
C GLY A 110 0.06 -3.40 20.39
N PHE A 111 1.20 -2.72 20.32
CA PHE A 111 2.20 -2.72 21.39
C PHE A 111 2.02 -1.56 22.38
N ALA A 112 1.77 -0.34 21.91
CA ALA A 112 1.60 0.81 22.78
C ALA A 112 0.16 0.97 23.31
N GLY A 113 -0.82 0.29 22.70
CA GLY A 113 -2.23 0.37 23.09
C GLY A 113 -2.85 1.75 22.81
N LEU A 114 -2.24 2.52 21.92
CA LEU A 114 -2.68 3.88 21.58
C LEU A 114 -3.50 3.84 20.30
N LEU A 115 -4.75 4.32 20.36
CA LEU A 115 -5.62 4.38 19.18
C LEU A 115 -5.26 5.61 18.35
N ASP A 116 -4.40 5.42 17.35
CA ASP A 116 -4.00 6.45 16.40
C ASP A 116 -4.80 6.33 15.09
N LEU A 117 -5.66 7.32 14.83
CA LEU A 117 -6.45 7.43 13.61
C LEU A 117 -5.82 8.37 12.56
N GLY A 118 -4.76 9.09 12.94
CA GLY A 118 -4.04 10.02 12.08
C GLY A 118 -2.82 9.43 11.38
N PHE A 119 -2.56 8.14 11.54
CA PHE A 119 -1.34 7.49 11.08
C PHE A 119 -1.02 7.73 9.59
N VAL A 120 -2.03 7.81 8.73
CA VAL A 120 -1.88 8.10 7.29
C VAL A 120 -1.29 9.48 7.05
N GLY A 121 -1.43 10.43 7.97
CA GLY A 121 -0.79 11.74 7.89
C GLY A 121 0.73 11.67 7.83
N PHE A 122 1.37 10.75 8.56
CA PHE A 122 2.82 10.56 8.52
C PHE A 122 3.29 9.99 7.18
N TYR A 123 2.50 9.12 6.56
CA TYR A 123 2.74 8.64 5.20
C TYR A 123 2.71 9.80 4.20
N ALA A 124 1.74 10.69 4.31
CA ALA A 124 1.63 11.85 3.45
C ALA A 124 2.85 12.79 3.62
N VAL A 125 3.27 13.07 4.86
CA VAL A 125 4.49 13.86 5.15
C VAL A 125 5.71 13.23 4.49
N GLY A 126 5.92 11.92 4.64
CA GLY A 126 7.04 11.22 4.03
C GLY A 126 7.03 11.30 2.50
N ALA A 127 5.89 11.06 1.89
CA ALA A 127 5.71 11.10 0.45
C ALA A 127 5.96 12.50 -0.14
N TYR A 128 5.40 13.55 0.47
CA TYR A 128 5.63 14.92 0.02
C TYR A 128 7.04 15.42 0.29
N THR A 129 7.68 14.96 1.37
CA THR A 129 9.09 15.26 1.61
C THR A 129 9.96 14.73 0.47
N TYR A 130 9.74 13.50 0.02
CA TYR A 130 10.44 12.96 -1.15
C TYR A 130 10.18 13.81 -2.40
N ALA A 131 8.92 14.13 -2.67
CA ALA A 131 8.54 14.90 -3.86
C ALA A 131 9.19 16.30 -3.89
N LEU A 132 9.22 16.99 -2.74
CA LEU A 132 9.85 18.32 -2.59
C LEU A 132 11.37 18.25 -2.70
N LEU A 133 12.03 17.25 -2.09
CA LEU A 133 13.46 17.04 -2.21
C LEU A 133 13.88 16.79 -3.65
N TYR A 134 13.07 16.06 -4.39
CA TYR A 134 13.30 15.91 -5.82
C TYR A 134 13.13 17.23 -6.56
N GLN A 135 12.04 17.95 -6.35
CA GLN A 135 11.73 19.19 -7.07
C GLN A 135 12.78 20.30 -6.84
N TRP A 136 13.32 20.40 -5.61
CA TRP A 136 14.24 21.50 -5.26
C TRP A 136 15.72 21.11 -5.34
N LEU A 137 16.05 19.87 -5.02
CA LEU A 137 17.43 19.39 -4.90
C LEU A 137 17.80 18.35 -5.96
N GLY A 138 16.82 17.86 -6.74
CA GLY A 138 17.03 16.81 -7.73
C GLY A 138 17.43 15.45 -7.12
N TRP A 139 17.12 15.23 -5.83
CA TRP A 139 17.54 14.01 -5.14
C TRP A 139 16.79 12.80 -5.64
N GLY A 140 17.53 11.72 -5.95
CA GLY A 140 16.95 10.44 -6.29
C GLY A 140 16.26 9.76 -5.08
N LEU A 141 15.44 8.74 -5.36
CA LEU A 141 14.67 8.00 -4.35
C LEU A 141 15.54 7.53 -3.17
N TRP A 142 16.69 6.94 -3.45
CA TRP A 142 17.57 6.35 -2.43
C TRP A 142 18.19 7.37 -1.48
N GLN A 143 18.46 8.57 -1.97
CA GLN A 143 18.99 9.67 -1.15
C GLN A 143 17.89 10.33 -0.32
N ALA A 144 16.71 10.49 -0.91
CA ALA A 144 15.58 11.14 -0.26
C ALA A 144 14.86 10.24 0.77
N LEU A 145 14.92 8.90 0.62
CA LEU A 145 14.22 7.94 1.48
C LEU A 145 14.56 8.09 2.98
N PRO A 146 15.85 8.16 3.41
CA PRO A 146 16.16 8.35 4.82
C PRO A 146 15.69 9.70 5.35
N VAL A 147 15.75 10.77 4.55
CA VAL A 147 15.28 12.11 4.96
C VAL A 147 13.76 12.14 5.06
N SER A 148 13.05 11.51 4.12
CA SER A 148 11.59 11.37 4.17
C SER A 148 11.13 10.58 5.40
N GLY A 149 11.86 9.51 5.74
CA GLY A 149 11.63 8.76 6.97
C GLY A 149 11.90 9.58 8.22
N ALA A 150 12.98 10.34 8.26
CA ALA A 150 13.31 11.24 9.37
C ALA A 150 12.25 12.34 9.55
N MET A 151 11.75 12.93 8.46
CA MET A 151 10.68 13.93 8.52
C MET A 151 9.36 13.33 9.02
N ALA A 152 8.97 12.15 8.54
CA ALA A 152 7.80 11.46 9.06
C ALA A 152 7.96 11.14 10.56
N ALA A 153 9.13 10.70 10.99
CA ALA A 153 9.44 10.44 12.40
C ALA A 153 9.41 11.72 13.25
N LEU A 154 9.94 12.84 12.73
CA LEU A 154 9.90 14.15 13.39
C LEU A 154 8.44 14.60 13.63
N PHE A 155 7.58 14.51 12.62
CA PHE A 155 6.15 14.84 12.76
C PHE A 155 5.46 13.88 13.73
N GLY A 156 5.81 12.59 13.71
CA GLY A 156 5.34 11.61 14.69
C GLY A 156 5.77 11.96 16.11
N PHE A 157 6.99 12.41 16.31
CA PHE A 157 7.50 12.87 17.61
C PHE A 157 6.77 14.14 18.08
N LEU A 158 6.62 15.14 17.19
CA LEU A 158 5.92 16.40 17.50
C LEU A 158 4.47 16.17 17.90
N LEU A 159 3.78 15.27 17.23
CA LEU A 159 2.41 14.88 17.58
C LEU A 159 2.41 14.03 18.87
N GLY A 160 3.31 13.06 18.96
CA GLY A 160 3.36 12.13 20.10
C GLY A 160 3.51 12.84 21.43
N PHE A 161 4.34 13.87 21.50
CA PHE A 161 4.61 14.59 22.76
C PHE A 161 3.36 15.12 23.46
N PRO A 162 2.44 15.89 22.82
CA PRO A 162 1.19 16.30 23.44
C PRO A 162 0.19 15.15 23.57
N VAL A 163 0.16 14.23 22.62
CA VAL A 163 -0.84 13.18 22.51
C VAL A 163 -0.66 12.09 23.56
N LEU A 164 0.58 11.78 23.97
CA LEU A 164 0.87 10.80 25.04
C LEU A 164 0.23 11.16 26.40
N ARG A 165 -0.19 12.41 26.61
CA ARG A 165 -0.89 12.84 27.84
C ARG A 165 -2.38 12.57 27.78
N LEU A 166 -2.94 12.28 26.60
CA LEU A 166 -4.35 12.03 26.37
C LEU A 166 -4.65 10.55 26.53
N ARG A 167 -5.86 10.22 26.93
CA ARG A 167 -6.30 8.82 27.13
C ARG A 167 -7.60 8.55 26.39
N GLY A 168 -7.75 7.30 25.94
CA GLY A 168 -8.98 6.80 25.35
C GLY A 168 -9.40 7.56 24.09
N ASP A 169 -10.67 7.92 24.01
CA ASP A 169 -11.28 8.49 22.82
C ASP A 169 -10.73 9.87 22.44
N TYR A 170 -10.24 10.65 23.42
CA TYR A 170 -9.60 11.94 23.15
C TYR A 170 -8.33 11.80 22.31
N LEU A 171 -7.57 10.74 22.54
CA LEU A 171 -6.39 10.42 21.75
C LEU A 171 -6.77 10.21 20.28
N ALA A 172 -7.79 9.38 20.03
CA ALA A 172 -8.26 9.08 18.68
C ALA A 172 -8.76 10.33 17.93
N ILE A 173 -9.50 11.22 18.63
CA ILE A 173 -10.02 12.47 18.05
C ILE A 173 -8.87 13.41 17.66
N VAL A 174 -7.87 13.56 18.55
CA VAL A 174 -6.75 14.48 18.31
C VAL A 174 -5.86 13.96 17.18
N THR A 175 -5.58 12.64 17.12
CA THR A 175 -4.78 12.06 16.03
C THR A 175 -5.52 12.14 14.70
N LEU A 176 -6.84 11.91 14.66
CA LEU A 176 -7.65 12.10 13.46
C LEU A 176 -7.61 13.57 13.01
N GLY A 177 -7.78 14.51 13.94
CA GLY A 177 -7.69 15.95 13.65
C GLY A 177 -6.33 16.34 13.07
N PHE A 178 -5.25 15.77 13.59
CA PHE A 178 -3.91 15.98 13.06
C PHE A 178 -3.76 15.47 11.61
N GLY A 179 -4.25 14.27 11.32
CA GLY A 179 -4.25 13.73 9.96
C GLY A 179 -5.01 14.64 8.99
N GLU A 180 -6.15 15.18 9.43
CA GLU A 180 -6.94 16.13 8.65
C GLU A 180 -6.24 17.49 8.47
N ILE A 181 -5.54 17.99 9.48
CA ILE A 181 -4.72 19.22 9.38
C ILE A 181 -3.62 19.02 8.33
N ILE A 182 -2.89 17.90 8.35
CA ILE A 182 -1.89 17.61 7.32
C ILE A 182 -2.53 17.59 5.93
N ARG A 183 -3.67 16.91 5.77
CA ARG A 183 -4.38 16.86 4.50
C ARG A 183 -4.76 18.25 4.00
N LEU A 184 -5.31 19.09 4.87
CA LEU A 184 -5.68 20.46 4.55
C LEU A 184 -4.46 21.34 4.20
N LEU A 185 -3.36 21.18 4.93
CA LEU A 185 -2.12 21.88 4.62
C LEU A 185 -1.60 21.51 3.23
N LEU A 186 -1.59 20.21 2.90
CA LEU A 186 -1.14 19.75 1.59
C LEU A 186 -2.02 20.24 0.43
N ILE A 187 -3.32 20.38 0.64
CA ILE A 187 -4.25 20.89 -0.39
C ILE A 187 -4.14 22.41 -0.55
N ASN A 188 -3.91 23.14 0.55
CA ASN A 188 -3.94 24.61 0.52
C ASN A 188 -2.57 25.26 0.21
N LEU A 189 -1.46 24.56 0.46
CA LEU A 189 -0.11 25.04 0.15
C LEU A 189 0.22 24.83 -1.34
N THR A 190 -0.62 25.37 -2.24
CA THR A 190 -0.56 25.12 -3.69
C THR A 190 0.80 25.41 -4.30
N ASP A 191 1.48 26.47 -3.86
CA ASP A 191 2.79 26.89 -4.39
C ASP A 191 3.91 25.86 -4.12
N TRP A 192 3.74 25.04 -3.09
CA TRP A 192 4.76 24.08 -2.66
C TRP A 192 4.37 22.64 -3.00
N THR A 193 3.11 22.31 -2.79
CA THR A 193 2.62 20.92 -2.89
C THR A 193 1.88 20.64 -4.17
N GLY A 194 1.61 21.65 -5.00
CA GLY A 194 0.71 21.54 -6.15
C GLY A 194 -0.78 21.46 -5.76
N GLY A 195 -1.10 21.57 -4.47
CA GLY A 195 -2.47 21.58 -3.97
C GLY A 195 -3.22 20.27 -4.28
N PRO A 196 -4.48 20.37 -4.79
CA PRO A 196 -5.30 19.19 -5.12
C PRO A 196 -4.71 18.31 -6.24
N ASP A 197 -3.93 18.92 -7.16
CA ASP A 197 -3.32 18.20 -8.29
C ASP A 197 -2.04 17.45 -7.88
N GLY A 198 -1.46 17.81 -6.74
CA GLY A 198 -0.25 17.21 -6.21
C GLY A 198 1.00 17.54 -7.05
N ILE A 199 2.14 16.94 -6.66
CA ILE A 199 3.41 17.09 -7.38
C ILE A 199 3.51 16.01 -8.44
N SER A 200 3.60 16.43 -9.70
CA SER A 200 3.79 15.56 -10.86
C SER A 200 5.23 15.60 -11.36
N GLY A 201 5.60 14.66 -12.25
CA GLY A 201 6.92 14.66 -12.87
C GLY A 201 8.04 14.08 -11.98
N ILE A 202 7.72 13.37 -10.91
CA ILE A 202 8.70 12.68 -10.06
C ILE A 202 9.39 11.61 -10.90
N PRO A 203 10.75 11.54 -10.88
CA PRO A 203 11.49 10.58 -11.69
C PRO A 203 11.24 9.16 -11.22
N LYS A 204 11.43 8.26 -12.15
CA LYS A 204 11.39 6.84 -11.85
C LYS A 204 12.58 6.48 -10.95
N PRO A 205 12.40 5.52 -10.03
CA PRO A 205 13.50 5.11 -9.17
C PRO A 205 14.67 4.57 -9.99
N THR A 206 15.87 4.92 -9.56
CA THR A 206 17.12 4.48 -10.19
C THR A 206 17.64 3.23 -9.50
N VAL A 207 18.26 2.32 -10.26
CA VAL A 207 19.00 1.16 -9.75
C VAL A 207 20.47 1.40 -9.99
N PHE A 208 21.27 1.43 -8.94
CA PHE A 208 22.71 1.72 -9.02
C PHE A 208 23.07 2.98 -9.85
N GLY A 209 22.20 4.00 -9.83
CA GLY A 209 22.39 5.23 -10.60
C GLY A 209 21.85 5.21 -12.04
N TYR A 210 21.34 4.07 -12.51
CA TYR A 210 20.73 3.93 -13.85
C TYR A 210 19.21 4.01 -13.76
N GLU A 211 18.60 4.80 -14.65
CA GLU A 211 17.15 4.91 -14.70
C GLU A 211 16.48 3.65 -15.21
N MET A 212 15.44 3.20 -14.53
CA MET A 212 14.53 2.14 -14.99
C MET A 212 13.48 2.72 -15.94
N SER A 213 13.92 3.26 -17.07
CA SER A 213 13.02 3.85 -18.07
C SER A 213 13.39 3.40 -19.49
N ARG A 214 12.44 3.53 -20.41
CA ARG A 214 12.64 3.16 -21.82
C ARG A 214 13.58 4.12 -22.55
N LYS A 215 13.61 5.39 -22.09
CA LYS A 215 14.52 6.42 -22.58
C LYS A 215 15.10 7.13 -21.37
N ALA A 216 16.39 7.41 -21.40
CA ALA A 216 17.01 8.22 -20.36
C ALA A 216 16.39 9.62 -20.36
N SER A 217 16.18 10.19 -19.18
CA SER A 217 15.66 11.54 -19.02
C SER A 217 16.69 12.60 -19.43
N GLU A 218 17.98 12.27 -19.31
CA GLU A 218 19.08 13.14 -19.72
C GLU A 218 19.78 12.63 -20.98
N ALA A 219 20.13 13.53 -21.87
CA ALA A 219 20.87 13.23 -23.09
C ALA A 219 22.27 12.70 -22.75
N GLY A 220 22.52 11.41 -23.02
CA GLY A 220 23.80 10.74 -22.74
C GLY A 220 23.80 9.81 -21.53
N ALA A 221 22.75 9.80 -20.70
CA ALA A 221 22.61 8.83 -19.63
C ALA A 221 22.22 7.45 -20.18
N GLN A 222 22.88 6.41 -19.69
CA GLN A 222 22.53 5.02 -20.03
C GLN A 222 21.44 4.50 -19.11
N THR A 223 20.47 3.82 -19.70
CA THR A 223 19.41 3.15 -18.93
C THR A 223 19.85 1.74 -18.55
N PHE A 224 19.34 1.22 -17.43
CA PHE A 224 19.72 -0.09 -16.90
C PHE A 224 19.55 -1.22 -17.93
N HIS A 225 18.49 -1.17 -18.76
CA HIS A 225 18.25 -2.17 -19.76
C HIS A 225 19.23 -2.12 -20.94
N GLN A 226 19.78 -0.94 -21.28
CA GLN A 226 20.81 -0.80 -22.31
C GLN A 226 22.12 -1.46 -21.87
N LEU A 227 22.42 -1.38 -20.60
CA LEU A 227 23.60 -1.99 -19.99
C LEU A 227 23.52 -3.52 -19.96
N MET A 228 22.31 -4.07 -19.73
CA MET A 228 22.05 -5.51 -19.68
C MET A 228 21.70 -6.13 -21.05
N GLY A 229 21.53 -5.32 -22.10
CA GLY A 229 21.12 -5.81 -23.44
C GLY A 229 19.71 -6.37 -23.50
N TRP A 230 18.85 -6.01 -22.55
CA TRP A 230 17.48 -6.52 -22.41
C TRP A 230 16.46 -5.57 -23.04
N LYS A 231 15.42 -6.14 -23.70
CA LYS A 231 14.29 -5.33 -24.21
C LYS A 231 13.41 -4.90 -23.05
N PHE A 232 13.47 -3.63 -22.69
CA PHE A 232 12.66 -3.07 -21.63
C PHE A 232 11.17 -3.04 -21.97
N SER A 233 10.37 -3.69 -21.15
CA SER A 233 8.92 -3.61 -21.19
C SER A 233 8.40 -2.64 -20.09
N ASN A 234 7.27 -1.99 -20.36
CA ASN A 234 6.61 -1.20 -19.30
C ASN A 234 6.20 -2.07 -18.08
N GLN A 235 6.12 -3.38 -18.27
CA GLN A 235 5.84 -4.35 -17.20
C GLN A 235 7.04 -4.50 -16.27
N ASP A 236 8.27 -4.48 -16.79
CA ASP A 236 9.51 -4.65 -16.00
C ASP A 236 9.65 -3.56 -14.94
N MET A 237 9.23 -2.33 -15.27
CA MET A 237 9.21 -1.22 -14.32
C MET A 237 8.26 -1.48 -13.14
N VAL A 238 7.08 -1.98 -13.44
CA VAL A 238 6.07 -2.26 -12.41
C VAL A 238 6.52 -3.42 -11.52
N ILE A 239 7.14 -4.45 -12.11
CA ILE A 239 7.75 -5.56 -11.37
C ILE A 239 8.86 -5.04 -10.45
N TYR A 240 9.71 -4.13 -10.94
CA TYR A 240 10.75 -3.53 -10.12
C TYR A 240 10.19 -2.76 -8.92
N LEU A 241 9.17 -1.91 -9.13
CA LEU A 241 8.50 -1.16 -8.04
C LEU A 241 7.89 -2.11 -7.02
N TYR A 242 7.26 -3.20 -7.49
CA TYR A 242 6.70 -4.22 -6.62
C TYR A 242 7.78 -4.92 -5.78
N LEU A 243 8.88 -5.35 -6.40
CA LEU A 243 9.97 -6.01 -5.69
C LEU A 243 10.64 -5.08 -4.68
N MET A 244 10.80 -3.81 -5.03
CA MET A 244 11.31 -2.80 -4.10
C MET A 244 10.37 -2.61 -2.91
N ALA A 245 9.06 -2.50 -3.14
CA ALA A 245 8.07 -2.43 -2.08
C ALA A 245 8.06 -3.71 -1.21
N LEU A 246 8.21 -4.88 -1.83
CA LEU A 246 8.30 -6.16 -1.12
C LEU A 246 9.53 -6.21 -0.20
N VAL A 247 10.70 -5.79 -0.69
CA VAL A 247 11.93 -5.74 0.11
C VAL A 247 11.76 -4.79 1.30
N LEU A 248 11.19 -3.60 1.08
CA LEU A 248 10.91 -2.64 2.15
C LEU A 248 9.89 -3.17 3.17
N ALA A 249 8.92 -3.98 2.74
CA ALA A 249 7.94 -4.61 3.63
C ALA A 249 8.52 -5.77 4.46
N LEU A 250 9.65 -6.35 4.05
CA LEU A 250 10.32 -7.45 4.75
C LEU A 250 11.40 -6.99 5.74
N ILE A 251 11.83 -5.73 5.64
CA ILE A 251 12.79 -5.10 6.58
C ILE A 251 12.06 -4.60 7.81
#